data_a5dfccd1079222cde09258260c5884e0
#
_entry.id   a5dfccd1079222cde09258260c5884e0
#
_cell.length_a   1.000
_cell.length_b   1.000
_cell.length_c   1.000
_cell.angle_alpha   90.00
_cell.angle_beta   90.00
_cell.angle_gamma   90.00
#
_symmetry.space_group_name_H-M   'P 1'
#
loop_
_entity.id
_entity.type
_entity.pdbx_description
1 polymer ?
#
loop_
_entity_poly.entity_id
_entity_poly.type
_entity_poly.pdbx_seq_one_letter_code
_entity_poly.pdbx_strand_id
1 'polypeptide(L)'
;MDEKRLDCIIEYYSESLEELMGAQGYAKRAYHSTHPEERATYIRMSRQELDHLDHLKAMAHQKAKEDPVTLHVWTKLQEHLDSWREQIVEKLKKTESKAM
;
A
#
# COMPACT_ATOMS: atom_id res chain seq x y z
N MET A 1 8.19 6.30 26.17
CA MET A 1 8.04 5.73 24.81
C MET A 1 8.45 4.27 24.84
N ASP A 2 7.70 3.41 24.16
CA ASP A 2 8.00 1.98 24.05
C ASP A 2 8.85 1.74 22.79
N GLU A 3 10.16 1.59 22.97
CA GLU A 3 11.10 1.44 21.86
C GLU A 3 10.83 0.19 21.02
N LYS A 4 10.46 -0.92 21.65
CA LYS A 4 10.15 -2.16 20.92
C LYS A 4 8.91 -1.99 20.04
N ARG A 5 7.92 -1.30 20.55
CA ARG A 5 6.68 -1.04 19.82
C ARG A 5 6.94 -0.08 18.66
N LEU A 6 7.75 0.96 18.90
CA LEU A 6 8.15 1.89 17.85
C LEU A 6 8.93 1.18 16.74
N ASP A 7 9.91 0.35 17.11
CA ASP A 7 10.68 -0.44 16.13
C ASP A 7 9.76 -1.34 15.30
N CYS A 8 8.78 -1.95 15.95
CA CYS A 8 7.80 -2.82 15.28
C CYS A 8 7.00 -2.06 14.22
N ILE A 9 6.48 -0.86 14.55
CA ILE A 9 5.71 -0.10 13.55
C ILE A 9 6.59 0.44 12.42
N ILE A 10 7.86 0.72 12.70
CA ILE A 10 8.81 1.14 11.65
C ILE A 10 9.04 -0.01 10.67
N GLU A 11 9.15 -1.25 11.16
CA GLU A 11 9.26 -2.43 10.30
C GLU A 11 8.01 -2.60 9.45
N TYR A 12 6.83 -2.47 10.03
CA TYR A 12 5.58 -2.54 9.26
C TYR A 12 5.50 -1.45 8.22
N TYR A 13 5.97 -0.24 8.55
CA TYR A 13 6.02 0.85 7.60
C TYR A 13 6.95 0.51 6.42
N SER A 14 8.13 -0.02 6.71
CA SER A 14 9.10 -0.42 5.69
C SER A 14 8.52 -1.49 4.76
N GLU A 15 7.89 -2.52 5.33
CA GLU A 15 7.22 -3.56 4.55
C GLU A 15 6.08 -2.99 3.71
N SER A 16 5.33 -2.03 4.28
CA SER A 16 4.24 -1.36 3.56
C SER A 16 4.75 -0.59 2.35
N LEU A 17 5.91 0.07 2.46
CA LEU A 17 6.53 0.75 1.32
C LEU A 17 6.87 -0.25 0.21
N GLU A 18 7.37 -1.43 0.55
CA GLU A 18 7.67 -2.48 -0.43
C GLU A 18 6.40 -2.92 -1.18
N GLU A 19 5.29 -3.09 -0.45
CA GLU A 19 4.00 -3.44 -1.07
C GLU A 19 3.52 -2.34 -2.02
N LEU A 20 3.67 -1.07 -1.61
CA LEU A 20 3.31 0.06 -2.48
C LEU A 20 4.17 0.11 -3.73
N MET A 21 5.47 -0.13 -3.60
CA MET A 21 6.36 -0.16 -4.76
C MET A 21 5.96 -1.28 -5.72
N GLY A 22 5.62 -2.46 -5.18
CA GLY A 22 5.14 -3.58 -5.99
C GLY A 22 3.83 -3.24 -6.69
N ALA A 23 2.86 -2.70 -5.95
CA ALA A 23 1.57 -2.31 -6.50
C ALA A 23 1.72 -1.28 -7.61
N GLN A 24 2.58 -0.28 -7.39
CA GLN A 24 2.83 0.77 -8.39
C GLN A 24 3.47 0.19 -9.65
N GLY A 25 4.42 -0.73 -9.49
CA GLY A 25 5.08 -1.39 -10.61
C GLY A 25 4.08 -2.15 -11.50
N TYR A 26 3.20 -2.92 -10.88
CA TYR A 26 2.17 -3.65 -11.62
C TYR A 26 1.14 -2.71 -12.24
N ALA A 27 0.74 -1.65 -11.54
CA ALA A 27 -0.19 -0.65 -12.09
C ALA A 27 0.40 0.01 -13.33
N LYS A 28 1.68 0.33 -13.30
CA LYS A 28 2.40 0.91 -14.44
C LYS A 28 2.44 -0.06 -15.62
N ARG A 29 2.74 -1.33 -15.37
CA ARG A 29 2.76 -2.36 -16.42
C ARG A 29 1.38 -2.54 -17.04
N ALA A 30 0.33 -2.55 -16.20
CA ALA A 30 -1.04 -2.66 -16.68
C ALA A 30 -1.40 -1.48 -17.59
N TYR A 31 -1.02 -0.27 -17.18
CA TYR A 31 -1.32 0.95 -17.94
C TYR A 31 -0.68 0.91 -19.33
N HIS A 32 0.53 0.39 -19.45
CA HIS A 32 1.27 0.32 -20.70
C HIS A 32 1.01 -0.95 -21.52
N SER A 33 0.32 -1.93 -20.97
CA SER A 33 0.04 -3.19 -21.67
C SER A 33 -0.96 -2.97 -22.80
N THR A 34 -0.68 -3.59 -23.96
CA THR A 34 -1.58 -3.57 -25.11
C THR A 34 -2.44 -4.83 -25.20
N HIS A 35 -2.17 -5.82 -24.35
CA HIS A 35 -2.92 -7.09 -24.34
C HIS A 35 -3.91 -7.10 -23.19
N PRO A 36 -5.23 -7.27 -23.47
CA PRO A 36 -6.25 -7.24 -22.41
C PRO A 36 -6.04 -8.24 -21.28
N GLU A 37 -5.61 -9.46 -21.59
CA GLU A 37 -5.39 -10.48 -20.57
C GLU A 37 -4.21 -10.15 -19.67
N GLU A 38 -3.13 -9.66 -20.27
CA GLU A 38 -1.95 -9.22 -19.53
C GLU A 38 -2.29 -8.04 -18.64
N ARG A 39 -3.05 -7.08 -19.17
CA ARG A 39 -3.50 -5.91 -18.42
C ARG A 39 -4.32 -6.34 -17.19
N ALA A 40 -5.28 -7.23 -17.40
CA ALA A 40 -6.12 -7.73 -16.30
C ALA A 40 -5.29 -8.43 -15.22
N THR A 41 -4.28 -9.18 -15.64
CA THR A 41 -3.37 -9.87 -14.71
C THR A 41 -2.60 -8.87 -13.86
N TYR A 42 -2.02 -7.85 -14.46
CA TYR A 42 -1.27 -6.84 -13.72
C TYR A 42 -2.16 -6.01 -12.79
N ILE A 43 -3.39 -5.70 -13.20
CA ILE A 43 -4.37 -5.03 -12.34
C ILE A 43 -4.62 -5.89 -11.08
N ARG A 44 -4.87 -7.18 -11.28
CA ARG A 44 -5.11 -8.11 -10.16
C ARG A 44 -3.90 -8.18 -9.23
N MET A 45 -2.69 -8.27 -9.79
CA MET A 45 -1.47 -8.35 -8.99
C MET A 45 -1.23 -7.06 -8.20
N SER A 46 -1.52 -5.90 -8.81
CA SER A 46 -1.43 -4.62 -8.11
C SER A 46 -2.41 -4.58 -6.92
N ARG A 47 -3.66 -5.02 -7.13
CA ARG A 47 -4.66 -5.04 -6.05
C ARG A 47 -4.28 -6.00 -4.92
N GLN A 48 -3.65 -7.14 -5.25
CA GLN A 48 -3.16 -8.07 -4.23
C GLN A 48 -2.10 -7.41 -3.33
N GLU A 49 -1.20 -6.65 -3.92
CA GLU A 49 -0.20 -5.90 -3.14
C GLU A 49 -0.86 -4.86 -2.23
N LEU A 50 -1.92 -4.19 -2.71
CA LEU A 50 -2.67 -3.24 -1.90
C LEU A 50 -3.41 -3.93 -0.75
N ASP A 51 -3.90 -5.14 -0.96
CA ASP A 51 -4.53 -5.93 0.12
C ASP A 51 -3.51 -6.30 1.19
N HIS A 52 -2.29 -6.70 0.78
CA HIS A 52 -1.20 -6.96 1.73
C HIS A 52 -0.86 -5.71 2.53
N LEU A 53 -0.80 -4.57 1.87
CA LEU A 53 -0.57 -3.28 2.51
C LEU A 53 -1.63 -3.01 3.59
N ASP A 54 -2.91 -3.23 3.26
CA ASP A 54 -4.00 -2.98 4.18
C ASP A 54 -3.90 -3.87 5.43
N HIS A 55 -3.46 -5.13 5.28
CA HIS A 55 -3.20 -6.03 6.40
C HIS A 55 -2.04 -5.53 7.27
N LEU A 56 -0.95 -5.10 6.65
CA LEU A 56 0.20 -4.57 7.38
C LEU A 56 -0.18 -3.32 8.18
N LYS A 57 -0.97 -2.44 7.58
CA LYS A 57 -1.45 -1.23 8.25
C LYS A 57 -2.32 -1.56 9.47
N ALA A 58 -3.20 -2.56 9.34
CA ALA A 58 -4.05 -2.98 10.43
C ALA A 58 -3.23 -3.55 11.58
N MET A 59 -2.22 -4.35 11.28
CA MET A 59 -1.33 -4.94 12.29
C MET A 59 -0.50 -3.85 12.99
N ALA A 60 0.02 -2.89 12.23
CA ALA A 60 0.76 -1.76 12.78
C ALA A 60 -0.11 -0.93 13.72
N HIS A 61 -1.35 -0.67 13.33
CA HIS A 61 -2.29 0.08 14.16
C HIS A 61 -2.54 -0.62 15.49
N GLN A 62 -2.73 -1.95 15.48
CA GLN A 62 -2.93 -2.73 16.70
C GLN A 62 -1.74 -2.60 17.66
N LYS A 63 -0.53 -2.55 17.11
CA LYS A 63 0.68 -2.37 17.94
C LYS A 63 0.80 -0.94 18.45
N ALA A 64 0.44 0.04 17.64
CA ALA A 64 0.62 1.46 17.97
C ALA A 64 -0.41 1.98 18.97
N LYS A 65 -1.65 1.50 18.92
CA LYS A 65 -2.77 2.11 19.63
C LYS A 65 -2.65 2.10 21.16
N GLU A 66 -1.81 1.23 21.71
CA GLU A 66 -1.65 1.09 23.16
C GLU A 66 -0.65 2.08 23.76
N ASP A 67 0.10 2.80 22.92
CA ASP A 67 1.06 3.80 23.37
C ASP A 67 0.81 5.12 22.62
N PRO A 68 0.39 6.19 23.32
CA PRO A 68 0.02 7.46 22.65
C PRO A 68 1.10 8.04 21.76
N VAL A 69 2.37 7.96 22.16
CA VAL A 69 3.49 8.51 21.36
C VAL A 69 3.68 7.69 20.10
N THR A 70 3.66 6.36 20.23
CA THR A 70 3.80 5.45 19.08
C THR A 70 2.62 5.61 18.13
N LEU A 71 1.41 5.77 18.66
CA LEU A 71 0.22 6.00 17.84
C LEU A 71 0.35 7.30 17.04
N HIS A 72 0.86 8.37 17.66
CA HIS A 72 1.08 9.63 16.97
C HIS A 72 2.06 9.46 15.79
N VAL A 73 3.18 8.77 16.02
CA VAL A 73 4.16 8.49 14.97
C VAL A 73 3.52 7.67 13.85
N TRP A 74 2.81 6.59 14.21
CA TRP A 74 2.15 5.73 13.24
C TRP A 74 1.14 6.51 12.38
N THR A 75 0.34 7.37 13.01
CA THR A 75 -0.64 8.18 12.30
C THR A 75 0.02 9.03 11.21
N LYS A 76 1.18 9.60 11.51
CA LYS A 76 1.92 10.40 10.53
C LYS A 76 2.48 9.54 9.40
N LEU A 77 3.04 8.38 9.71
CA LEU A 77 3.56 7.47 8.70
C LEU A 77 2.42 6.96 7.80
N GLN A 78 1.27 6.66 8.39
CA GLN A 78 0.12 6.16 7.66
C GLN A 78 -0.42 7.18 6.65
N GLU A 79 -0.34 8.47 6.94
CA GLU A 79 -0.76 9.51 6.01
C GLU A 79 -0.01 9.40 4.67
N HIS A 80 1.29 9.11 4.71
CA HIS A 80 2.09 8.91 3.50
C HIS A 80 1.67 7.66 2.74
N LEU A 81 1.44 6.57 3.46
CA LEU A 81 1.00 5.32 2.85
C LEU A 81 -0.36 5.50 2.15
N ASP A 82 -1.29 6.16 2.83
CA ASP A 82 -2.65 6.37 2.31
C ASP A 82 -2.65 7.25 1.07
N SER A 83 -1.85 8.31 1.07
CA SER A 83 -1.73 9.20 -0.08
C SER A 83 -1.18 8.47 -1.32
N TRP A 84 -0.12 7.69 -1.13
CA TRP A 84 0.48 6.91 -2.22
C TRP A 84 -0.48 5.83 -2.72
N ARG A 85 -1.14 5.13 -1.79
CA ARG A 85 -2.15 4.12 -2.14
C ARG A 85 -3.25 4.71 -3.01
N GLU A 86 -3.73 5.88 -2.65
CA GLU A 86 -4.78 6.56 -3.43
C GLU A 86 -4.35 6.85 -4.85
N GLN A 87 -3.10 7.29 -5.05
CA GLN A 87 -2.55 7.53 -6.38
C GLN A 87 -2.52 6.26 -7.22
N ILE A 88 -2.17 5.13 -6.62
CA ILE A 88 -2.16 3.83 -7.31
C ILE A 88 -3.57 3.42 -7.70
N VAL A 89 -4.53 3.56 -6.79
CA VAL A 89 -5.94 3.23 -7.05
C VAL A 89 -6.48 4.07 -8.21
N GLU A 90 -6.16 5.36 -8.24
CA GLU A 90 -6.56 6.26 -9.33
C GLU A 90 -6.01 5.77 -10.67
N LYS A 91 -4.74 5.37 -10.69
CA LYS A 91 -4.12 4.85 -11.91
C LYS A 91 -4.77 3.55 -12.37
N LEU A 92 -5.10 2.66 -11.44
CA LEU A 92 -5.80 1.41 -11.75
C LEU A 92 -7.18 1.68 -12.36
N LYS A 93 -7.91 2.64 -11.81
CA LYS A 93 -9.23 3.04 -12.35
C LYS A 93 -9.11 3.56 -13.77
N LYS A 94 -8.12 4.41 -14.03
CA LYS A 94 -7.88 4.92 -15.38
C LYS A 94 -7.55 3.79 -16.35
N THR A 95 -6.75 2.82 -15.92
CA THR A 95 -6.37 1.67 -16.73
C THR A 95 -7.59 0.80 -17.04
N GLU A 96 -8.45 0.56 -16.06
CA GLU A 96 -9.70 -0.21 -16.25
C GLU A 96 -10.62 0.49 -17.25
N SER A 97 -10.72 1.83 -17.21
CA SER A 97 -11.51 2.59 -18.16
C SER A 97 -10.98 2.45 -19.58
N LYS A 98 -9.67 2.34 -19.76
CA LYS A 98 -9.05 2.13 -21.07
C LYS A 98 -9.39 0.77 -21.68
N ALA A 99 -9.73 -0.20 -20.85
CA ALA A 99 -10.04 -1.55 -21.31
C ALA A 99 -11.41 -1.66 -21.96
N MET A 100 -12.21 -0.62 -21.87
CA MET A 100 -13.54 -0.55 -22.53
C MET A 100 -13.47 0.13 -23.91
#